data_4d1fb22145239598b01f0ba987572244
#
_entry.id   4d1fb22145239598b01f0ba987572244
#
_cell.length_a   1.000
_cell.length_b   1.000
_cell.length_c   1.000
_cell.angle_alpha   90.00
_cell.angle_beta   90.00
_cell.angle_gamma   90.00
#
_symmetry.space_group_name_H-M   'P 1'
#
loop_
_entity.id
_entity.type
_entity.pdbx_description
1 polymer ?
#
loop_
_entity_poly.entity_id
_entity_poly.type
_entity_poly.pdbx_seq_one_letter_code
_entity_poly.pdbx_strand_id
1 'polypeptide(L)'
;MTNAATTVSVNAVGKRFRNRVALDGVDLDIGRGVTGLLGPNGAGKTTLLKIVATTLAPDAGAVRVLGWDPAHKGERRQIRRALGYLPQETGAYSDFTAFDFVDYVAILKEITDRQRRRDDVRRVLTAVGLENRMHSKIRSLSGGMRRRVVLAQAMLGSPRLLILDEPTAGLDPVERLRFRETVSAVASTETVVLSTHLTEDVAAVCTDVVVLDRGHNRFTGPPDDLAAMADGHVWETEMSDPTATLSWLTGQGRYRNLGTPPDGAELVPPSLEDGYMLLTAPDSREVRS
;
A
#
# COMPACT_ATOMS: atom_id res chain seq x y z
N MET A 1 7.68 -5.35 24.90
CA MET A 1 7.15 -4.67 23.70
C MET A 1 8.10 -3.54 23.37
N THR A 2 9.01 -3.76 22.45
CA THR A 2 9.99 -2.75 22.01
C THR A 2 9.22 -1.67 21.25
N ASN A 3 9.24 -0.46 21.78
CA ASN A 3 8.65 0.74 21.17
C ASN A 3 9.44 1.03 19.88
N ALA A 4 9.06 0.39 18.76
CA ALA A 4 9.61 0.71 17.46
C ALA A 4 9.24 2.17 17.19
N ALA A 5 10.26 3.01 16.93
CA ALA A 5 10.04 4.44 16.73
C ALA A 5 9.01 4.65 15.63
N THR A 6 7.87 5.28 15.97
CA THR A 6 6.79 5.60 15.04
C THR A 6 7.31 6.48 13.92
N THR A 7 7.19 6.02 12.68
CA THR A 7 7.62 6.74 11.47
C THR A 7 6.53 7.70 10.98
N VAL A 8 5.28 7.25 11.02
CA VAL A 8 4.10 8.06 10.66
C VAL A 8 3.08 7.96 11.78
N SER A 9 2.55 9.09 12.24
CA SER A 9 1.44 9.16 13.18
C SER A 9 0.33 10.01 12.58
N VAL A 10 -0.88 9.46 12.58
CA VAL A 10 -2.10 10.07 12.05
C VAL A 10 -3.11 10.10 13.19
N ASN A 11 -3.60 11.28 13.55
CA ASN A 11 -4.51 11.47 14.69
C ASN A 11 -5.78 12.19 14.25
N ALA A 12 -6.92 11.50 14.34
CA ALA A 12 -8.26 11.99 14.02
C ALA A 12 -8.34 12.69 12.65
N VAL A 13 -7.63 12.15 11.63
CA VAL A 13 -7.53 12.78 10.33
C VAL A 13 -8.83 12.65 9.55
N GLY A 14 -9.37 13.81 9.15
CA GLY A 14 -10.53 13.92 8.28
C GLY A 14 -10.18 14.59 6.94
N LYS A 15 -10.82 14.12 5.86
CA LYS A 15 -10.73 14.73 4.53
C LYS A 15 -12.02 14.62 3.77
N ARG A 16 -12.50 15.77 3.24
CA ARG A 16 -13.72 15.88 2.45
C ARG A 16 -13.44 16.48 1.07
N PHE A 17 -14.06 15.92 0.05
CA PHE A 17 -14.04 16.45 -1.31
C PHE A 17 -15.49 16.78 -1.71
N ARG A 18 -15.81 18.06 -1.81
CA ARG A 18 -17.19 18.53 -2.07
C ARG A 18 -18.20 17.79 -1.15
N ASN A 19 -19.01 16.86 -1.72
CA ASN A 19 -20.05 16.14 -0.99
C ASN A 19 -19.62 14.76 -0.48
N ARG A 20 -18.35 14.35 -0.73
CA ARG A 20 -17.85 13.03 -0.32
C ARG A 20 -16.85 13.15 0.83
N VAL A 21 -17.09 12.46 1.91
CA VAL A 21 -16.11 12.22 2.96
C VAL A 21 -15.18 11.11 2.47
N ALA A 22 -13.89 11.39 2.38
CA ALA A 22 -12.88 10.42 1.96
C ALA A 22 -12.16 9.80 3.16
N LEU A 23 -11.98 10.56 4.25
CA LEU A 23 -11.46 10.10 5.53
C LEU A 23 -12.28 10.75 6.64
N ASP A 24 -12.59 9.98 7.68
CA ASP A 24 -13.41 10.42 8.80
C ASP A 24 -12.80 9.95 10.13
N GLY A 25 -12.05 10.85 10.76
CA GLY A 25 -11.44 10.60 12.06
C GLY A 25 -10.45 9.42 12.08
N VAL A 26 -9.59 9.29 11.07
CA VAL A 26 -8.63 8.18 10.98
C VAL A 26 -7.51 8.36 12.00
N ASP A 27 -7.31 7.33 12.84
CA ASP A 27 -6.16 7.17 13.74
C ASP A 27 -5.28 6.01 13.26
N LEU A 28 -3.95 6.23 13.20
CA LEU A 28 -3.01 5.24 12.70
C LEU A 28 -1.59 5.59 13.09
N ASP A 29 -0.84 4.60 13.58
CA ASP A 29 0.60 4.67 13.76
C ASP A 29 1.30 3.63 12.89
N ILE A 30 2.34 4.05 12.14
CA ILE A 30 3.15 3.18 11.28
C ILE A 30 4.59 3.21 11.79
N GLY A 31 5.12 2.03 12.05
CA GLY A 31 6.51 1.80 12.43
C GLY A 31 7.38 1.35 11.26
N ARG A 32 8.54 0.77 11.60
CA ARG A 32 9.49 0.19 10.64
C ARG A 32 8.93 -1.13 10.09
N GLY A 33 9.31 -1.47 8.87
CA GLY A 33 8.84 -2.66 8.16
C GLY A 33 7.91 -2.30 7.00
N VAL A 34 7.10 -3.24 6.55
CA VAL A 34 6.11 -3.04 5.48
C VAL A 34 4.72 -3.01 6.06
N THR A 35 4.04 -1.86 5.96
CA THR A 35 2.62 -1.73 6.30
C THR A 35 1.78 -1.74 5.03
N GLY A 36 0.87 -2.70 4.92
CA GLY A 36 -0.12 -2.79 3.85
C GLY A 36 -1.38 -2.01 4.18
N LEU A 37 -1.75 -1.04 3.35
CA LEU A 37 -3.01 -0.32 3.45
C LEU A 37 -4.03 -1.02 2.56
N LEU A 38 -4.84 -1.90 3.12
CA LEU A 38 -5.82 -2.75 2.45
C LEU A 38 -7.21 -2.11 2.49
N GLY A 39 -8.00 -2.28 1.43
CA GLY A 39 -9.37 -1.81 1.39
C GLY A 39 -9.93 -1.72 -0.03
N PRO A 40 -11.25 -1.62 -0.18
CA PRO A 40 -11.89 -1.51 -1.49
C PRO A 40 -11.56 -0.19 -2.20
N ASN A 41 -11.91 -0.12 -3.48
CA ASN A 41 -11.79 1.13 -4.23
C ASN A 41 -12.68 2.21 -3.60
N GLY A 42 -12.08 3.37 -3.35
CA GLY A 42 -12.79 4.48 -2.71
C GLY A 42 -12.82 4.45 -1.19
N ALA A 43 -12.15 3.51 -0.53
CA ALA A 43 -12.03 3.44 0.94
C ALA A 43 -11.26 4.60 1.57
N GLY A 44 -10.50 5.37 0.78
CA GLY A 44 -9.68 6.49 1.28
C GLY A 44 -8.17 6.25 1.22
N LYS A 45 -7.70 5.08 0.79
CA LYS A 45 -6.26 4.69 0.75
C LYS A 45 -5.38 5.74 0.08
N THR A 46 -5.63 6.04 -1.20
CA THR A 46 -4.88 7.05 -1.96
C THR A 46 -4.94 8.44 -1.31
N THR A 47 -6.08 8.80 -0.69
CA THR A 47 -6.23 10.08 0.01
C THR A 47 -5.31 10.12 1.23
N LEU A 48 -5.29 9.07 2.05
CA LEU A 48 -4.41 8.98 3.21
C LEU A 48 -2.93 8.99 2.79
N LEU A 49 -2.56 8.21 1.76
CA LEU A 49 -1.19 8.20 1.23
C LEU A 49 -0.76 9.57 0.71
N LYS A 50 -1.63 10.31 0.01
CA LYS A 50 -1.36 11.68 -0.44
C LYS A 50 -1.15 12.66 0.72
N ILE A 51 -1.86 12.50 1.83
CA ILE A 51 -1.69 13.30 3.04
C ILE A 51 -0.33 13.00 3.67
N VAL A 52 0.02 11.72 3.89
CA VAL A 52 1.32 11.30 4.43
C VAL A 52 2.46 11.70 3.50
N ALA A 53 2.28 11.60 2.18
CA ALA A 53 3.24 12.07 1.16
C ALA A 53 3.33 13.61 1.05
N THR A 54 2.58 14.35 1.86
CA THR A 54 2.55 15.82 1.88
C THR A 54 2.10 16.49 0.58
N THR A 55 1.39 15.76 -0.28
CA THR A 55 0.83 16.29 -1.55
C THR A 55 -0.59 16.80 -1.38
N LEU A 56 -1.25 16.45 -0.27
CA LEU A 56 -2.58 16.87 0.12
C LEU A 56 -2.58 17.25 1.60
N ALA A 57 -3.29 18.33 1.97
CA ALA A 57 -3.50 18.68 3.38
C ALA A 57 -4.79 18.01 3.91
N PRO A 58 -4.81 17.53 5.16
CA PRO A 58 -6.05 17.13 5.82
C PRO A 58 -6.94 18.35 6.09
N ASP A 59 -8.24 18.12 6.28
CA ASP A 59 -9.19 19.18 6.67
C ASP A 59 -9.37 19.22 8.20
N ALA A 60 -9.10 18.11 8.89
CA ALA A 60 -9.14 17.98 10.35
C ALA A 60 -8.07 16.98 10.81
N GLY A 61 -7.74 17.03 12.11
CA GLY A 61 -6.77 16.16 12.73
C GLY A 61 -5.33 16.60 12.49
N ALA A 62 -4.38 15.73 12.86
CA ALA A 62 -2.95 16.01 12.77
C ALA A 62 -2.18 14.83 12.20
N VAL A 63 -1.09 15.12 11.46
CA VAL A 63 -0.18 14.11 10.91
C VAL A 63 1.25 14.47 11.31
N ARG A 64 2.01 13.46 11.72
CA ARG A 64 3.47 13.56 11.85
C ARG A 64 4.14 12.52 10.97
N VAL A 65 5.17 12.93 10.26
CA VAL A 65 5.94 12.06 9.36
C VAL A 65 7.42 12.21 9.68
N LEU A 66 8.07 11.11 10.05
CA LEU A 66 9.47 11.10 10.48
C LEU A 66 9.75 12.07 11.66
N GLY A 67 8.74 12.29 12.51
CA GLY A 67 8.78 13.22 13.64
C GLY A 67 8.45 14.67 13.29
N TRP A 68 8.28 15.01 12.00
CA TRP A 68 7.99 16.37 11.51
C TRP A 68 6.50 16.59 11.23
N ASP A 69 6.06 17.84 11.36
CA ASP A 69 4.70 18.28 11.02
C ASP A 69 4.65 18.84 9.58
N PRO A 70 3.91 18.20 8.65
CA PRO A 70 3.81 18.68 7.27
C PRO A 70 3.06 20.01 7.11
N ALA A 71 2.34 20.49 8.12
CA ALA A 71 1.73 21.82 8.08
C ALA A 71 2.79 22.94 8.04
N HIS A 72 3.95 22.74 8.67
CA HIS A 72 5.06 23.68 8.68
C HIS A 72 5.91 23.56 7.40
N LYS A 73 6.03 24.66 6.63
CA LYS A 73 6.73 24.67 5.33
C LYS A 73 8.18 24.12 5.40
N GLY A 74 8.92 24.47 6.46
CA GLY A 74 10.30 23.99 6.65
C GLY A 74 10.37 22.50 6.92
N GLU A 75 9.51 22.00 7.80
CA GLU A 75 9.43 20.57 8.16
C GLU A 75 8.94 19.73 6.98
N ARG A 76 7.92 20.21 6.25
CA ARG A 76 7.43 19.57 5.02
C ARG A 76 8.53 19.38 3.98
N ARG A 77 9.49 20.32 3.87
CA ARG A 77 10.66 20.17 2.98
C ARG A 77 11.59 19.05 3.47
N GLN A 78 11.80 18.92 4.77
CA GLN A 78 12.60 17.82 5.35
C GLN A 78 11.93 16.46 5.10
N ILE A 79 10.61 16.37 5.30
CA ILE A 79 9.85 15.16 4.98
C ILE A 79 10.08 14.78 3.51
N ARG A 80 9.88 15.71 2.56
CA ARG A 80 10.00 15.44 1.12
C ARG A 80 11.40 15.00 0.69
N ARG A 81 12.45 15.44 1.37
CA ARG A 81 13.83 14.99 1.13
C ARG A 81 14.04 13.54 1.57
N ALA A 82 13.41 13.15 2.68
CA ALA A 82 13.53 11.83 3.27
C ALA A 82 12.43 10.84 2.83
N LEU A 83 11.51 11.27 1.96
CA LEU A 83 10.37 10.51 1.48
C LEU A 83 10.58 10.06 0.03
N GLY A 84 10.23 8.82 -0.27
CA GLY A 84 9.97 8.32 -1.63
C GLY A 84 8.46 8.13 -1.84
N TYR A 85 7.93 8.58 -2.98
CA TYR A 85 6.52 8.40 -3.30
C TYR A 85 6.33 7.90 -4.74
N LEU A 86 5.62 6.78 -4.86
CA LEU A 86 5.14 6.22 -6.12
C LEU A 86 3.62 6.41 -6.14
N PRO A 87 3.08 7.34 -6.95
CA PRO A 87 1.65 7.54 -7.10
C PRO A 87 1.02 6.45 -7.97
N GLN A 88 -0.29 6.25 -7.84
CA GLN A 88 -1.07 5.30 -8.63
C GLN A 88 -0.99 5.61 -10.14
N GLU A 89 -1.15 6.89 -10.51
CA GLU A 89 -0.98 7.34 -11.89
C GLU A 89 0.41 7.93 -12.08
N THR A 90 1.13 7.42 -13.06
CA THR A 90 2.47 7.90 -13.42
C THR A 90 2.40 8.72 -14.70
N GLY A 91 2.82 9.96 -14.65
CA GLY A 91 2.90 10.84 -15.82
C GLY A 91 3.78 10.21 -16.94
N ALA A 92 3.38 10.42 -18.18
CA ALA A 92 4.09 9.89 -19.34
C ALA A 92 5.25 10.82 -19.73
N TYR A 93 6.43 10.52 -19.24
CA TYR A 93 7.69 11.13 -19.70
C TYR A 93 8.29 10.32 -20.85
N SER A 94 7.51 10.14 -21.93
CA SER A 94 7.77 9.18 -23.02
C SER A 94 9.07 9.39 -23.76
N ASP A 95 9.56 10.64 -23.86
CA ASP A 95 10.74 10.99 -24.65
C ASP A 95 12.06 10.95 -23.88
N PHE A 96 11.99 10.90 -22.55
CA PHE A 96 13.17 10.68 -21.71
C PHE A 96 13.67 9.24 -21.84
N THR A 97 14.99 9.04 -21.63
CA THR A 97 15.49 7.73 -21.25
C THR A 97 15.13 7.44 -19.78
N ALA A 98 15.16 6.17 -19.37
CA ALA A 98 14.96 5.83 -17.95
C ALA A 98 15.99 6.56 -17.05
N PHE A 99 17.25 6.64 -17.50
CA PHE A 99 18.30 7.35 -16.78
C PHE A 99 18.02 8.85 -16.67
N ASP A 100 17.70 9.52 -17.78
CA ASP A 100 17.48 10.97 -17.79
C ASP A 100 16.27 11.37 -16.96
N PHE A 101 15.21 10.56 -16.99
CA PHE A 101 14.02 10.79 -16.15
C PHE A 101 14.35 10.68 -14.66
N VAL A 102 15.07 9.62 -14.25
CA VAL A 102 15.43 9.43 -12.85
C VAL A 102 16.47 10.49 -12.40
N ASP A 103 17.41 10.89 -13.27
CA ASP A 103 18.35 11.99 -13.00
C ASP A 103 17.62 13.33 -12.83
N TYR A 104 16.62 13.60 -13.67
CA TYR A 104 15.78 14.80 -13.55
C TYR A 104 15.04 14.83 -12.19
N VAL A 105 14.44 13.70 -11.76
CA VAL A 105 13.80 13.62 -10.44
C VAL A 105 14.83 13.80 -9.30
N ALA A 106 16.03 13.26 -9.46
CA ALA A 106 17.10 13.43 -8.47
C ALA A 106 17.52 14.91 -8.32
N ILE A 107 17.50 15.69 -9.41
CA ILE A 107 17.71 17.15 -9.35
C ILE A 107 16.58 17.82 -8.55
N LEU A 108 15.31 17.43 -8.81
CA LEU A 108 14.16 17.98 -8.08
C LEU A 108 14.20 17.60 -6.57
N LYS A 109 14.81 16.47 -6.23
CA LYS A 109 15.10 16.07 -4.84
C LYS A 109 16.31 16.79 -4.24
N GLU A 110 16.89 17.77 -4.95
CA GLU A 110 18.02 18.57 -4.49
C GLU A 110 19.31 17.75 -4.29
N ILE A 111 19.51 16.66 -5.02
CA ILE A 111 20.78 15.94 -5.08
C ILE A 111 21.70 16.72 -6.03
N THR A 112 22.40 17.71 -5.50
CA THR A 112 23.14 18.72 -6.29
C THR A 112 24.50 18.23 -6.78
N ASP A 113 25.18 17.37 -6.03
CA ASP A 113 26.45 16.80 -6.48
C ASP A 113 26.23 15.88 -7.68
N ARG A 114 26.84 16.22 -8.80
CA ARG A 114 26.64 15.54 -10.09
C ARG A 114 27.07 14.07 -10.07
N GLN A 115 28.22 13.79 -9.46
CA GLN A 115 28.75 12.42 -9.45
C GLN A 115 27.89 11.53 -8.55
N ARG A 116 27.65 11.96 -7.31
CA ARG A 116 26.77 11.26 -6.35
C ARG A 116 25.38 11.03 -6.93
N ARG A 117 24.81 12.03 -7.61
CA ARG A 117 23.49 11.91 -8.22
C ARG A 117 23.46 10.83 -9.30
N ARG A 118 24.44 10.83 -10.23
CA ARG A 118 24.52 9.83 -11.31
C ARG A 118 24.76 8.42 -10.77
N ASP A 119 25.53 8.29 -9.71
CA ASP A 119 25.79 7.00 -9.07
C ASP A 119 24.53 6.49 -8.36
N ASP A 120 23.77 7.39 -7.70
CA ASP A 120 22.48 7.03 -7.09
C ASP A 120 21.45 6.63 -8.15
N VAL A 121 21.37 7.33 -9.28
CA VAL A 121 20.53 6.96 -10.43
C VAL A 121 20.83 5.56 -10.94
N ARG A 122 22.13 5.23 -11.12
CA ARG A 122 22.53 3.87 -11.51
C ARG A 122 22.14 2.84 -10.46
N ARG A 123 22.41 3.13 -9.18
CA ARG A 123 22.07 2.26 -8.05
C ARG A 123 20.59 1.90 -8.06
N VAL A 124 19.69 2.89 -8.15
CA VAL A 124 18.24 2.61 -8.09
C VAL A 124 17.72 1.92 -9.35
N LEU A 125 18.26 2.23 -10.55
CA LEU A 125 17.88 1.54 -11.78
C LEU A 125 18.35 0.08 -11.80
N THR A 126 19.55 -0.19 -11.26
CA THR A 126 20.05 -1.57 -11.08
C THR A 126 19.21 -2.32 -10.06
N ALA A 127 18.86 -1.69 -8.92
CA ALA A 127 18.02 -2.32 -7.89
C ALA A 127 16.65 -2.78 -8.40
N VAL A 128 16.12 -2.14 -9.43
CA VAL A 128 14.85 -2.54 -10.07
C VAL A 128 15.06 -3.41 -11.34
N GLY A 129 16.29 -3.86 -11.62
CA GLY A 129 16.63 -4.73 -12.76
C GLY A 129 16.51 -4.03 -14.13
N LEU A 130 16.90 -2.75 -14.21
CA LEU A 130 16.91 -1.96 -15.45
C LEU A 130 18.31 -1.53 -15.90
N GLU A 131 19.36 -2.17 -15.40
CA GLU A 131 20.76 -1.84 -15.73
C GLU A 131 21.05 -1.88 -17.24
N ASN A 132 20.50 -2.86 -17.96
CA ASN A 132 20.67 -3.03 -19.41
C ASN A 132 19.69 -2.18 -20.25
N ARG A 133 18.78 -1.43 -19.60
CA ARG A 133 17.74 -0.62 -20.23
C ARG A 133 17.74 0.83 -19.78
N MET A 134 18.68 1.24 -18.94
CA MET A 134 18.69 2.60 -18.38
C MET A 134 18.78 3.70 -19.43
N HIS A 135 19.38 3.44 -20.59
CA HIS A 135 19.46 4.39 -21.71
C HIS A 135 18.36 4.19 -22.77
N SER A 136 17.42 3.27 -22.55
CA SER A 136 16.27 3.11 -23.44
C SER A 136 15.22 4.19 -23.17
N LYS A 137 14.58 4.67 -24.22
CA LYS A 137 13.44 5.64 -24.09
C LYS A 137 12.29 4.98 -23.35
N ILE A 138 11.66 5.71 -22.43
CA ILE A 138 10.53 5.19 -21.61
C ILE A 138 9.39 4.67 -22.50
N ARG A 139 9.12 5.30 -23.64
CA ARG A 139 8.10 4.83 -24.60
C ARG A 139 8.39 3.43 -25.19
N SER A 140 9.65 3.01 -25.23
CA SER A 140 10.04 1.69 -25.77
C SER A 140 10.07 0.59 -24.72
N LEU A 141 9.82 0.91 -23.44
CA LEU A 141 9.78 -0.02 -22.34
C LEU A 141 8.39 -0.70 -22.23
N SER A 142 8.34 -1.95 -21.73
CA SER A 142 7.09 -2.62 -21.37
C SER A 142 6.35 -1.86 -20.24
N GLY A 143 5.08 -2.17 -20.01
CA GLY A 143 4.31 -1.59 -18.89
C GLY A 143 5.00 -1.80 -17.55
N GLY A 144 5.43 -3.03 -17.26
CA GLY A 144 6.14 -3.37 -16.05
C GLY A 144 7.53 -2.69 -15.95
N MET A 145 8.27 -2.57 -17.07
CA MET A 145 9.52 -1.81 -17.07
C MET A 145 9.29 -0.33 -16.76
N ARG A 146 8.24 0.29 -17.32
CA ARG A 146 7.88 1.69 -16.98
C ARG A 146 7.55 1.83 -15.50
N ARG A 147 6.81 0.88 -14.92
CA ARG A 147 6.50 0.86 -13.48
C ARG A 147 7.77 0.79 -12.64
N ARG A 148 8.75 -0.03 -13.05
CA ARG A 148 10.05 -0.14 -12.38
C ARG A 148 10.87 1.14 -12.47
N VAL A 149 10.80 1.91 -13.56
CA VAL A 149 11.43 3.26 -13.63
C VAL A 149 10.84 4.20 -12.58
N VAL A 150 9.50 4.17 -12.39
CA VAL A 150 8.84 5.02 -11.39
C VAL A 150 9.12 4.55 -9.96
N LEU A 151 9.29 3.23 -9.75
CA LEU A 151 9.76 2.72 -8.46
C LEU A 151 11.20 3.20 -8.17
N ALA A 152 12.10 3.11 -9.16
CA ALA A 152 13.47 3.58 -9.03
C ALA A 152 13.54 5.07 -8.62
N GLN A 153 12.72 5.96 -9.23
CA GLN A 153 12.70 7.37 -8.85
C GLN A 153 12.22 7.57 -7.40
N ALA A 154 11.30 6.73 -6.90
CA ALA A 154 10.85 6.81 -5.51
C ALA A 154 11.96 6.40 -4.52
N MET A 155 12.89 5.51 -4.93
CA MET A 155 14.01 5.04 -4.12
C MET A 155 15.24 5.97 -4.10
N LEU A 156 15.21 7.07 -4.86
CA LEU A 156 16.32 8.05 -4.91
C LEU A 156 16.60 8.68 -3.54
N GLY A 157 17.88 8.83 -3.23
CA GLY A 157 18.35 9.46 -2.00
C GLY A 157 18.21 8.59 -0.76
N SER A 158 17.95 7.28 -0.91
CA SER A 158 17.73 6.33 0.20
C SER A 158 16.68 6.86 1.18
N PRO A 159 15.40 6.89 0.78
CA PRO A 159 14.32 7.47 1.58
C PRO A 159 14.11 6.65 2.86
N ARG A 160 13.90 7.33 3.99
CA ARG A 160 13.56 6.72 5.28
C ARG A 160 12.11 6.22 5.34
N LEU A 161 11.25 6.76 4.46
CA LEU A 161 9.87 6.34 4.27
C LEU A 161 9.58 6.21 2.78
N LEU A 162 9.16 5.03 2.33
CA LEU A 162 8.74 4.76 0.95
C LEU A 162 7.24 4.52 0.91
N ILE A 163 6.52 5.34 0.16
CA ILE A 163 5.06 5.23 -0.03
C ILE A 163 4.78 4.77 -1.45
N LEU A 164 3.99 3.70 -1.59
CA LEU A 164 3.69 3.04 -2.85
C LEU A 164 2.17 2.90 -3.00
N ASP A 165 1.57 3.62 -3.96
CA ASP A 165 0.12 3.60 -4.19
C ASP A 165 -0.22 2.64 -5.34
N GLU A 166 -0.88 1.50 -5.02
CA GLU A 166 -1.22 0.39 -5.93
C GLU A 166 -0.02 -0.08 -6.79
N PRO A 167 1.12 -0.41 -6.18
CA PRO A 167 2.38 -0.62 -6.92
C PRO A 167 2.37 -1.84 -7.83
N THR A 168 1.56 -2.85 -7.54
CA THR A 168 1.51 -4.15 -8.25
C THR A 168 0.42 -4.23 -9.31
N ALA A 169 -0.40 -3.18 -9.44
CA ALA A 169 -1.48 -3.16 -10.42
C ALA A 169 -0.94 -3.30 -11.85
N GLY A 170 -1.44 -4.29 -12.60
CA GLY A 170 -1.04 -4.55 -14.00
C GLY A 170 0.33 -5.20 -14.19
N LEU A 171 0.99 -5.66 -13.11
CA LEU A 171 2.19 -6.48 -13.19
C LEU A 171 1.85 -7.96 -13.41
N ASP A 172 2.65 -8.64 -14.22
CA ASP A 172 2.60 -10.09 -14.32
C ASP A 172 3.19 -10.77 -13.06
N PRO A 173 2.99 -12.10 -12.86
CA PRO A 173 3.47 -12.79 -11.67
C PRO A 173 4.98 -12.68 -11.42
N VAL A 174 5.80 -12.71 -12.48
CA VAL A 174 7.26 -12.60 -12.37
C VAL A 174 7.67 -11.18 -11.96
N GLU A 175 7.01 -10.17 -12.53
CA GLU A 175 7.23 -8.77 -12.17
C GLU A 175 6.79 -8.48 -10.73
N ARG A 176 5.67 -9.07 -10.25
CA ARG A 176 5.26 -8.99 -8.84
C ARG A 176 6.29 -9.60 -7.89
N LEU A 177 6.86 -10.76 -8.23
CA LEU A 177 7.91 -11.37 -7.40
C LEU A 177 9.11 -10.45 -7.25
N ARG A 178 9.63 -9.90 -8.36
CA ARG A 178 10.76 -8.95 -8.34
C ARG A 178 10.43 -7.66 -7.57
N PHE A 179 9.20 -7.18 -7.68
CA PHE A 179 8.74 -6.04 -6.89
C PHE A 179 8.78 -6.37 -5.39
N ARG A 180 8.26 -7.53 -4.97
CA ARG A 180 8.28 -8.00 -3.58
C ARG A 180 9.70 -8.10 -3.03
N GLU A 181 10.64 -8.66 -3.80
CA GLU A 181 12.06 -8.71 -3.43
C GLU A 181 12.63 -7.30 -3.21
N THR A 182 12.35 -6.36 -4.13
CA THR A 182 12.81 -4.97 -4.02
C THR A 182 12.25 -4.27 -2.77
N VAL A 183 10.95 -4.43 -2.50
CA VAL A 183 10.28 -3.86 -1.32
C VAL A 183 10.84 -4.44 -0.02
N SER A 184 11.01 -5.76 0.04
CA SER A 184 11.59 -6.44 1.21
C SER A 184 13.01 -5.99 1.49
N ALA A 185 13.83 -5.78 0.45
CA ALA A 185 15.19 -5.27 0.60
C ALA A 185 15.19 -3.84 1.19
N VAL A 186 14.31 -2.95 0.75
CA VAL A 186 14.16 -1.60 1.32
C VAL A 186 13.65 -1.66 2.75
N ALA A 187 12.64 -2.47 3.02
CA ALA A 187 12.01 -2.57 4.35
C ALA A 187 12.92 -3.13 5.44
N SER A 188 14.00 -3.82 5.06
CA SER A 188 14.99 -4.31 6.03
C SER A 188 15.65 -3.18 6.84
N THR A 189 15.73 -1.98 6.27
CA THR A 189 16.35 -0.80 6.89
C THR A 189 15.38 0.36 7.10
N GLU A 190 14.33 0.48 6.28
CA GLU A 190 13.46 1.64 6.20
C GLU A 190 11.98 1.26 6.44
N THR A 191 11.11 2.26 6.48
CA THR A 191 9.65 2.06 6.54
C THR A 191 9.07 2.08 5.13
N VAL A 192 8.22 1.10 4.81
CA VAL A 192 7.47 1.05 3.56
C VAL A 192 5.97 1.01 3.85
N VAL A 193 5.21 1.85 3.16
CA VAL A 193 3.75 1.83 3.18
C VAL A 193 3.27 1.57 1.76
N LEU A 194 2.52 0.51 1.56
CA LEU A 194 1.93 0.22 0.26
C LEU A 194 0.40 0.12 0.34
N SER A 195 -0.30 0.73 -0.61
CA SER A 195 -1.73 0.48 -0.77
C SER A 195 -1.97 -0.67 -1.73
N THR A 196 -2.96 -1.48 -1.42
CA THR A 196 -3.44 -2.55 -2.30
C THR A 196 -4.90 -2.88 -2.00
N HIS A 197 -5.56 -3.53 -2.95
CA HIS A 197 -6.85 -4.19 -2.74
C HIS A 197 -6.71 -5.72 -2.77
N LEU A 198 -5.47 -6.24 -2.88
CA LEU A 198 -5.16 -7.66 -2.98
C LEU A 198 -4.58 -8.17 -1.66
N THR A 199 -5.29 -9.08 -1.01
CA THR A 199 -4.85 -9.75 0.22
C THR A 199 -3.56 -10.56 0.03
N GLU A 200 -3.35 -11.12 -1.17
CA GLU A 200 -2.13 -11.84 -1.54
C GLU A 200 -0.85 -10.98 -1.46
N ASP A 201 -0.94 -9.69 -1.82
CA ASP A 201 0.21 -8.78 -1.71
C ASP A 201 0.54 -8.47 -0.25
N VAL A 202 -0.51 -8.32 0.59
CA VAL A 202 -0.35 -8.13 2.03
C VAL A 202 0.31 -9.35 2.66
N ALA A 203 -0.24 -10.54 2.43
CA ALA A 203 0.28 -11.80 2.98
C ALA A 203 1.75 -12.07 2.58
N ALA A 204 2.17 -11.59 1.40
CA ALA A 204 3.49 -11.90 0.86
C ALA A 204 4.62 -11.03 1.41
N VAL A 205 4.37 -9.76 1.81
CA VAL A 205 5.45 -8.81 2.17
C VAL A 205 5.17 -7.94 3.39
N CYS A 206 3.91 -7.85 3.87
CA CYS A 206 3.58 -6.93 4.95
C CYS A 206 3.83 -7.55 6.32
N THR A 207 4.44 -6.78 7.23
CA THR A 207 4.55 -7.10 8.66
C THR A 207 3.31 -6.66 9.42
N ASP A 208 2.67 -5.60 8.94
CA ASP A 208 1.45 -5.04 9.49
C ASP A 208 0.46 -4.72 8.37
N VAL A 209 -0.82 -4.77 8.68
CA VAL A 209 -1.89 -4.38 7.78
C VAL A 209 -2.84 -3.41 8.47
N VAL A 210 -3.26 -2.41 7.71
CA VAL A 210 -4.32 -1.47 8.08
C VAL A 210 -5.47 -1.68 7.11
N VAL A 211 -6.64 -2.00 7.61
CA VAL A 211 -7.85 -2.13 6.80
C VAL A 211 -8.61 -0.81 6.85
N LEU A 212 -8.71 -0.16 5.69
CA LEU A 212 -9.57 1.01 5.50
C LEU A 212 -10.86 0.63 4.80
N ASP A 213 -11.99 1.06 5.37
CA ASP A 213 -13.29 0.97 4.73
C ASP A 213 -14.10 2.25 4.97
N ARG A 214 -14.70 2.79 3.90
CA ARG A 214 -15.56 4.00 3.92
C ARG A 214 -14.94 5.17 4.69
N GLY A 215 -13.63 5.36 4.60
CA GLY A 215 -12.90 6.45 5.25
C GLY A 215 -12.53 6.20 6.71
N HIS A 216 -12.80 5.03 7.27
CA HIS A 216 -12.48 4.65 8.64
C HIS A 216 -11.40 3.57 8.69
N ASN A 217 -10.57 3.59 9.71
CA ASN A 217 -9.69 2.47 10.06
C ASN A 217 -10.52 1.40 10.78
N ARG A 218 -10.59 0.20 10.21
CA ARG A 218 -11.32 -0.95 10.76
C ARG A 218 -10.44 -1.94 11.51
N PHE A 219 -9.15 -2.00 11.14
CA PHE A 219 -8.18 -2.90 11.74
C PHE A 219 -6.78 -2.36 11.57
N THR A 220 -5.93 -2.59 12.57
CA THR A 220 -4.47 -2.36 12.49
C THR A 220 -3.77 -3.45 13.29
N GLY A 221 -2.89 -4.20 12.65
CA GLY A 221 -2.12 -5.27 13.29
C GLY A 221 -1.44 -6.18 12.27
N PRO A 222 -0.79 -7.27 12.73
CA PRO A 222 -0.22 -8.28 11.87
C PRO A 222 -1.27 -8.94 10.94
N PRO A 223 -0.87 -9.42 9.74
CA PRO A 223 -1.75 -10.15 8.84
C PRO A 223 -2.41 -11.39 9.48
N ASP A 224 -1.69 -12.10 10.34
CA ASP A 224 -2.21 -13.29 11.03
C ASP A 224 -3.33 -12.93 12.02
N ASP A 225 -3.24 -11.79 12.69
CA ASP A 225 -4.30 -11.31 13.58
C ASP A 225 -5.57 -10.93 12.80
N LEU A 226 -5.41 -10.37 11.58
CA LEU A 226 -6.54 -10.12 10.69
C LEU A 226 -7.22 -11.43 10.26
N ALA A 227 -6.44 -12.46 9.90
CA ALA A 227 -6.98 -13.77 9.56
C ALA A 227 -7.72 -14.38 10.76
N ALA A 228 -7.15 -14.30 11.96
CA ALA A 228 -7.72 -14.84 13.20
C ALA A 228 -9.08 -14.19 13.59
N MET A 229 -9.39 -12.98 13.08
CA MET A 229 -10.72 -12.39 13.30
C MET A 229 -11.85 -13.24 12.72
N ALA A 230 -11.59 -14.06 11.71
CA ALA A 230 -12.57 -14.97 11.11
C ALA A 230 -12.53 -16.39 11.73
N ASP A 231 -11.77 -16.59 12.81
CA ASP A 231 -11.74 -17.89 13.47
C ASP A 231 -13.12 -18.26 14.04
N GLY A 232 -13.57 -19.48 13.75
CA GLY A 232 -14.93 -19.95 14.08
C GLY A 232 -16.04 -19.37 13.19
N HIS A 233 -15.73 -18.55 12.19
CA HIS A 233 -16.68 -17.91 11.28
C HIS A 233 -16.59 -18.43 9.84
N VAL A 234 -15.74 -19.43 9.56
CA VAL A 234 -15.52 -20.00 8.22
C VAL A 234 -15.82 -21.49 8.23
N TRP A 235 -16.67 -21.93 7.31
CA TRP A 235 -16.99 -23.35 7.12
C TRP A 235 -17.14 -23.71 5.65
N GLU A 236 -17.07 -25.00 5.34
CA GLU A 236 -17.22 -25.50 3.96
C GLU A 236 -18.40 -26.46 3.82
N THR A 237 -19.09 -26.37 2.68
CA THR A 237 -20.27 -27.18 2.34
C THR A 237 -20.21 -27.64 0.89
N GLU A 238 -21.01 -28.65 0.51
CA GLU A 238 -21.17 -29.09 -0.90
C GLU A 238 -22.05 -28.13 -1.71
N MET A 239 -22.93 -27.38 -1.08
CA MET A 239 -23.83 -26.41 -1.71
C MET A 239 -23.71 -25.07 -1.00
N SER A 240 -24.04 -23.96 -1.69
CA SER A 240 -24.09 -22.64 -1.08
C SER A 240 -25.02 -22.61 0.13
N ASP A 241 -24.53 -22.09 1.26
CA ASP A 241 -25.34 -21.92 2.47
C ASP A 241 -26.07 -20.56 2.42
N PRO A 242 -27.41 -20.55 2.35
CA PRO A 242 -28.20 -19.31 2.28
C PRO A 242 -28.17 -18.50 3.58
N THR A 243 -27.68 -19.08 4.69
CA THR A 243 -27.55 -18.40 5.99
C THR A 243 -26.22 -17.69 6.15
N ALA A 244 -25.23 -18.01 5.30
CA ALA A 244 -23.94 -17.36 5.30
C ALA A 244 -24.07 -15.87 4.92
N THR A 245 -23.23 -15.03 5.52
CA THR A 245 -23.08 -13.61 5.11
C THR A 245 -22.49 -13.52 3.71
N LEU A 246 -21.51 -14.38 3.42
CA LEU A 246 -20.90 -14.57 2.09
C LEU A 246 -20.74 -16.06 1.82
N SER A 247 -20.92 -16.49 0.56
CA SER A 247 -20.72 -17.87 0.12
C SER A 247 -20.18 -17.87 -1.30
N TRP A 248 -19.07 -18.60 -1.55
CA TRP A 248 -18.46 -18.71 -2.89
C TRP A 248 -17.89 -20.10 -3.14
N LEU A 249 -17.90 -20.51 -4.40
CA LEU A 249 -17.35 -21.80 -4.84
C LEU A 249 -15.82 -21.71 -4.92
N THR A 250 -15.13 -22.60 -4.22
CA THR A 250 -13.66 -22.74 -4.30
C THR A 250 -13.25 -23.52 -5.53
N GLY A 251 -11.96 -23.42 -5.92
CA GLY A 251 -11.39 -24.25 -6.99
C GLY A 251 -11.41 -25.76 -6.71
N GLN A 252 -11.69 -26.17 -5.47
CA GLN A 252 -11.82 -27.58 -5.05
C GLN A 252 -13.27 -28.09 -5.19
N GLY A 253 -14.22 -27.25 -5.65
CA GLY A 253 -15.61 -27.64 -5.86
C GLY A 253 -16.45 -27.65 -4.58
N ARG A 254 -15.94 -27.10 -3.47
CA ARG A 254 -16.69 -26.88 -2.23
C ARG A 254 -17.06 -25.40 -2.08
N TYR A 255 -18.18 -25.12 -1.45
CA TYR A 255 -18.56 -23.76 -1.09
C TYR A 255 -17.88 -23.37 0.23
N ARG A 256 -17.13 -22.28 0.19
CA ARG A 256 -16.59 -21.63 1.38
C ARG A 256 -17.57 -20.57 1.83
N ASN A 257 -17.94 -20.62 3.09
CA ASN A 257 -18.98 -19.77 3.69
C ASN A 257 -18.36 -18.95 4.82
N LEU A 258 -18.84 -17.71 4.98
CA LEU A 258 -18.38 -16.77 5.99
C LEU A 258 -19.59 -16.18 6.74
N GLY A 259 -19.53 -16.12 8.07
CA GLY A 259 -20.59 -15.58 8.91
C GLY A 259 -20.79 -16.38 10.19
N THR A 260 -22.04 -16.63 10.57
CA THR A 260 -22.37 -17.46 11.73
C THR A 260 -22.63 -18.88 11.24
N PRO A 261 -21.74 -19.85 11.55
CA PRO A 261 -21.89 -21.22 11.10
C PRO A 261 -23.12 -21.87 11.77
N PRO A 262 -23.88 -22.74 11.07
CA PRO A 262 -24.90 -23.53 11.66
C PRO A 262 -24.34 -24.60 12.60
N ASP A 263 -25.17 -25.14 13.49
CA ASP A 263 -24.79 -26.22 14.40
C ASP A 263 -24.25 -27.43 13.62
N GLY A 264 -23.06 -27.91 14.02
CA GLY A 264 -22.38 -29.02 13.37
C GLY A 264 -21.68 -28.72 12.06
N ALA A 265 -21.50 -27.44 11.68
CA ALA A 265 -20.77 -27.06 10.51
C ALA A 265 -19.30 -27.52 10.56
N GLU A 266 -18.76 -27.93 9.42
CA GLU A 266 -17.35 -28.29 9.25
C GLU A 266 -16.51 -27.01 9.18
N LEU A 267 -16.01 -26.55 10.34
CA LEU A 267 -15.16 -25.36 10.40
C LEU A 267 -13.80 -25.61 9.74
N VAL A 268 -13.31 -24.60 9.01
CA VAL A 268 -12.01 -24.63 8.37
C VAL A 268 -11.16 -23.45 8.84
N PRO A 269 -9.81 -23.56 8.81
CA PRO A 269 -8.93 -22.46 9.17
C PRO A 269 -9.19 -21.23 8.29
N PRO A 270 -9.27 -20.04 8.91
CA PRO A 270 -9.50 -18.81 8.17
C PRO A 270 -8.23 -18.38 7.42
N SER A 271 -8.42 -17.69 6.30
CA SER A 271 -7.39 -16.98 5.55
C SER A 271 -7.42 -15.49 5.86
N LEU A 272 -6.37 -14.76 5.43
CA LEU A 272 -6.34 -13.30 5.48
C LEU A 272 -7.54 -12.69 4.72
N GLU A 273 -7.93 -13.31 3.60
CA GLU A 273 -9.08 -12.88 2.80
C GLU A 273 -10.41 -13.01 3.57
N ASP A 274 -10.59 -14.09 4.33
CA ASP A 274 -11.78 -14.28 5.17
C ASP A 274 -11.89 -13.20 6.24
N GLY A 275 -10.78 -12.90 6.95
CA GLY A 275 -10.74 -11.83 7.94
C GLY A 275 -11.03 -10.45 7.33
N TYR A 276 -10.46 -10.18 6.17
CA TYR A 276 -10.73 -8.95 5.43
C TYR A 276 -12.20 -8.85 4.99
N MET A 277 -12.75 -9.92 4.42
CA MET A 277 -14.15 -9.97 3.99
C MET A 277 -15.11 -9.82 5.16
N LEU A 278 -14.81 -10.40 6.33
CA LEU A 278 -15.64 -10.27 7.53
C LEU A 278 -15.76 -8.81 7.99
N LEU A 279 -14.67 -8.03 7.87
CA LEU A 279 -14.65 -6.62 8.25
C LEU A 279 -15.29 -5.68 7.23
N THR A 280 -15.31 -6.07 5.95
CA THR A 280 -15.74 -5.19 4.84
C THR A 280 -17.01 -5.64 4.16
N ALA A 281 -17.56 -6.83 4.54
CA ALA A 281 -18.82 -7.29 4.04
C ALA A 281 -19.92 -6.26 4.32
N PRO A 282 -20.78 -5.94 3.35
CA PRO A 282 -21.95 -5.11 3.59
C PRO A 282 -22.85 -5.82 4.60
N ASP A 283 -23.34 -5.07 5.60
CA ASP A 283 -24.38 -5.60 6.49
C ASP A 283 -25.49 -6.21 5.64
N SER A 284 -25.88 -7.46 5.94
CA SER A 284 -26.90 -8.22 5.19
C SER A 284 -28.25 -7.50 5.05
N ARG A 285 -28.41 -6.33 5.69
CA ARG A 285 -29.56 -5.42 5.58
C ARG A 285 -29.47 -4.44 4.41
N GLU A 286 -28.26 -4.15 3.88
CA GLU A 286 -28.08 -3.20 2.75
C GLU A 286 -28.21 -3.87 1.35
N VAL A 287 -28.08 -5.20 1.26
CA VAL A 287 -28.13 -5.93 -0.02
C VAL A 287 -29.58 -6.22 -0.50
N ARG A 288 -30.60 -5.96 0.32
CA ARG A 288 -32.01 -6.22 0.02
C ARG A 288 -32.87 -4.98 -0.28
N SER A 289 -32.23 -3.83 -0.52
CA SER A 289 -32.95 -2.59 -0.89
C SER A 289 -32.70 -2.16 -2.34
#